data_b7552ba59841dece91eac97a54832820
#
_entry.id   b7552ba59841dece91eac97a54832820
#
_cell.length_a   1.000
_cell.length_b   1.000
_cell.length_c   1.000
_cell.angle_alpha   90.00
_cell.angle_beta   90.00
_cell.angle_gamma   90.00
#
_symmetry.space_group_name_H-M   'P 1'
#
loop_
_entity.id
_entity.type
_entity.pdbx_description
1 polymer ?
#
loop_
_entity_poly.entity_id
_entity_poly.type
_entity_poly.pdbx_seq_one_letter_code
_entity_poly.pdbx_strand_id
1 'polypeptide(L)'
;MPSTDSEPPPGDGYRFLIALYLTVGVVGSGAAVLASRGVNLRVGAVAVLLGGLGTLAVVGAAVGLGGVPRPLHPRPLYERGLSWLPAVLGVTTAVAGAALAIRGGPTGPLLLVAGTGAGLGVVGGLVRLTARTAVARARVAAGTVRAEWRARPAPGRRRAYYAAAGVTTLALVVVVVWRRDPSLVALFGATISLAAQGATEWDVQVTDDAFVFGNPGFARVVEPERIAGVKCDGDTLRIDRRGLRPSLSFDASDIENVEAAVAAVSRLETR
;
A
#
# COMPACT_ATOMS: atom_id res chain seq x y z
N MET A 1 -32.09 11.56 0.31
CA MET A 1 -31.00 10.65 0.74
C MET A 1 -30.71 9.73 -0.44
N PRO A 2 -29.55 9.75 -1.05
CA PRO A 2 -29.21 8.78 -2.11
C PRO A 2 -29.18 7.39 -1.47
N SER A 3 -29.82 6.43 -2.15
CA SER A 3 -29.91 5.04 -1.73
C SER A 3 -28.53 4.45 -1.53
N THR A 4 -28.25 3.96 -0.35
CA THR A 4 -26.98 3.32 0.06
C THR A 4 -26.75 1.94 -0.58
N ASP A 5 -27.60 1.52 -1.51
CA ASP A 5 -27.68 0.14 -1.99
C ASP A 5 -26.90 -0.16 -3.28
N SER A 6 -26.13 0.79 -3.80
CA SER A 6 -25.43 0.63 -5.09
C SER A 6 -23.89 0.73 -4.99
N GLU A 7 -23.30 0.41 -3.83
CA GLU A 7 -21.83 0.32 -3.79
C GLU A 7 -21.38 -0.89 -4.64
N PRO A 8 -20.58 -0.68 -5.68
CA PRO A 8 -20.09 -1.79 -6.48
C PRO A 8 -19.32 -2.78 -5.59
N PRO A 9 -19.49 -4.09 -5.81
CA PRO A 9 -18.81 -5.09 -5.02
C PRO A 9 -17.30 -4.90 -5.09
N PRO A 10 -16.57 -5.11 -3.98
CA PRO A 10 -15.11 -5.00 -3.98
C PRO A 10 -14.53 -5.96 -5.01
N GLY A 11 -13.57 -5.45 -5.81
CA GLY A 11 -12.93 -6.24 -6.87
C GLY A 11 -12.23 -7.49 -6.33
N ASP A 12 -12.04 -8.49 -7.18
CA ASP A 12 -11.50 -9.81 -6.80
C ASP A 12 -10.12 -9.72 -6.15
N GLY A 13 -9.26 -8.80 -6.61
CA GLY A 13 -7.96 -8.57 -5.98
C GLY A 13 -8.06 -8.11 -4.52
N TYR A 14 -9.05 -7.28 -4.19
CA TYR A 14 -9.29 -6.86 -2.80
C TYR A 14 -9.79 -8.02 -1.94
N ARG A 15 -10.73 -8.82 -2.47
CA ARG A 15 -11.24 -10.02 -1.80
C ARG A 15 -10.13 -11.01 -1.51
N PHE A 16 -9.26 -11.26 -2.49
CA PHE A 16 -8.09 -12.11 -2.33
C PHE A 16 -7.14 -11.61 -1.22
N LEU A 17 -6.85 -10.30 -1.18
CA LEU A 17 -5.98 -9.73 -0.15
C LEU A 17 -6.58 -9.82 1.26
N ILE A 18 -7.89 -9.66 1.42
CA ILE A 18 -8.56 -9.89 2.71
C ILE A 18 -8.47 -11.35 3.12
N ALA A 19 -8.73 -12.29 2.20
CA ALA A 19 -8.59 -13.72 2.46
C ALA A 19 -7.15 -14.07 2.86
N LEU A 20 -6.16 -13.55 2.14
CA LEU A 20 -4.75 -13.76 2.42
C LEU A 20 -4.36 -13.19 3.81
N TYR A 21 -4.84 -11.99 4.15
CA TYR A 21 -4.58 -11.37 5.45
C TYR A 21 -5.10 -12.24 6.60
N LEU A 22 -6.34 -12.69 6.51
CA LEU A 22 -6.94 -13.57 7.51
C LEU A 22 -6.19 -14.91 7.61
N THR A 23 -5.82 -15.47 6.46
CA THR A 23 -5.05 -16.73 6.40
C THR A 23 -3.70 -16.60 7.09
N VAL A 24 -2.92 -15.56 6.77
CA VAL A 24 -1.61 -15.33 7.40
C VAL A 24 -1.76 -15.18 8.91
N GLY A 25 -2.80 -14.48 9.38
CA GLY A 25 -3.09 -14.32 10.80
C GLY A 25 -3.38 -15.65 11.49
N VAL A 26 -4.28 -16.46 10.95
CA VAL A 26 -4.68 -17.76 11.53
C VAL A 26 -3.52 -18.74 11.51
N VAL A 27 -2.89 -18.91 10.36
CA VAL A 27 -1.81 -19.91 10.16
C VAL A 27 -0.57 -19.52 10.96
N GLY A 28 -0.18 -18.26 10.95
CA GLY A 28 0.98 -17.80 11.70
C GLY A 28 0.78 -17.93 13.22
N SER A 29 -0.41 -17.60 13.71
CA SER A 29 -0.75 -17.82 15.13
C SER A 29 -0.73 -19.30 15.50
N GLY A 30 -1.30 -20.17 14.65
CA GLY A 30 -1.26 -21.60 14.83
C GLY A 30 0.16 -22.16 14.85
N ALA A 31 1.02 -21.72 13.92
CA ALA A 31 2.43 -22.09 13.86
C ALA A 31 3.19 -21.71 15.14
N ALA A 32 2.96 -20.49 15.63
CA ALA A 32 3.59 -20.02 16.88
C ALA A 32 3.17 -20.87 18.10
N VAL A 33 1.89 -21.24 18.18
CA VAL A 33 1.38 -22.13 19.25
C VAL A 33 1.98 -23.54 19.14
N LEU A 34 2.08 -24.11 17.94
CA LEU A 34 2.71 -25.43 17.76
C LEU A 34 4.20 -25.40 18.14
N ALA A 35 4.91 -24.37 17.73
CA ALA A 35 6.31 -24.18 18.07
C ALA A 35 6.53 -24.00 19.59
N SER A 36 5.62 -23.30 20.28
CA SER A 36 5.71 -23.13 21.76
C SER A 36 5.48 -24.44 22.51
N ARG A 37 4.79 -25.41 21.89
CA ARG A 37 4.59 -26.78 22.43
C ARG A 37 5.70 -27.75 22.07
N GLY A 38 6.80 -27.29 21.47
CA GLY A 38 7.95 -28.13 21.14
C GLY A 38 7.75 -29.05 19.94
N VAL A 39 6.74 -28.79 19.07
CA VAL A 39 6.54 -29.56 17.84
C VAL A 39 7.74 -29.38 16.92
N ASN A 40 8.29 -30.49 16.40
CA ASN A 40 9.43 -30.46 15.49
C ASN A 40 9.14 -29.55 14.28
N LEU A 41 10.01 -28.57 14.01
CA LEU A 41 9.84 -27.57 12.95
C LEU A 41 9.64 -28.17 11.56
N ARG A 42 10.22 -29.35 11.25
CA ARG A 42 10.04 -30.00 9.94
C ARG A 42 8.61 -30.54 9.76
N VAL A 43 8.08 -31.22 10.78
CA VAL A 43 6.69 -31.72 10.77
C VAL A 43 5.73 -30.53 10.89
N GLY A 44 6.08 -29.55 11.71
CA GLY A 44 5.33 -28.31 11.86
C GLY A 44 5.24 -27.51 10.54
N ALA A 45 6.31 -27.43 9.76
CA ALA A 45 6.32 -26.71 8.48
C ALA A 45 5.34 -27.34 7.46
N VAL A 46 5.29 -28.65 7.36
CA VAL A 46 4.33 -29.34 6.46
C VAL A 46 2.90 -29.11 6.94
N ALA A 47 2.64 -29.21 8.24
CA ALA A 47 1.31 -28.96 8.81
C ALA A 47 0.88 -27.48 8.61
N VAL A 48 1.81 -26.54 8.75
CA VAL A 48 1.56 -25.12 8.52
C VAL A 48 1.29 -24.82 7.05
N LEU A 49 2.03 -25.45 6.11
CA LEU A 49 1.80 -25.28 4.68
C LEU A 49 0.44 -25.86 4.26
N LEU A 50 0.14 -27.10 4.64
CA LEU A 50 -1.13 -27.74 4.30
C LEU A 50 -2.31 -27.05 4.98
N GLY A 51 -2.17 -26.71 6.26
CA GLY A 51 -3.16 -25.94 7.00
C GLY A 51 -3.36 -24.54 6.40
N GLY A 52 -2.27 -23.90 5.94
CA GLY A 52 -2.29 -22.61 5.27
C GLY A 52 -3.04 -22.63 3.95
N LEU A 53 -2.75 -23.61 3.10
CA LEU A 53 -3.47 -23.80 1.83
C LEU A 53 -4.95 -24.13 2.07
N GLY A 54 -5.26 -24.99 3.03
CA GLY A 54 -6.63 -25.33 3.40
C GLY A 54 -7.39 -24.12 3.94
N THR A 55 -6.77 -23.33 4.83
CA THR A 55 -7.36 -22.11 5.38
C THR A 55 -7.58 -21.06 4.29
N LEU A 56 -6.60 -20.87 3.39
CA LEU A 56 -6.73 -19.96 2.26
C LEU A 56 -7.88 -20.37 1.33
N ALA A 57 -8.02 -21.66 1.06
CA ALA A 57 -9.11 -22.17 0.24
C ALA A 57 -10.48 -21.94 0.90
N VAL A 58 -10.62 -22.23 2.19
CA VAL A 58 -11.88 -22.03 2.94
C VAL A 58 -12.22 -20.56 3.08
N VAL A 59 -11.27 -19.73 3.51
CA VAL A 59 -11.48 -18.28 3.67
C VAL A 59 -11.70 -17.62 2.30
N GLY A 60 -10.95 -18.05 1.28
CA GLY A 60 -11.11 -17.57 -0.10
C GLY A 60 -12.49 -17.92 -0.65
N ALA A 61 -12.98 -19.13 -0.43
CA ALA A 61 -14.33 -19.54 -0.81
C ALA A 61 -15.41 -18.74 -0.03
N ALA A 62 -15.24 -18.59 1.28
CA ALA A 62 -16.18 -17.83 2.12
C ALA A 62 -16.28 -16.36 1.68
N VAL A 63 -15.14 -15.71 1.41
CA VAL A 63 -15.09 -14.32 0.92
C VAL A 63 -15.57 -14.21 -0.53
N GLY A 64 -15.30 -15.25 -1.35
CA GLY A 64 -15.77 -15.31 -2.74
C GLY A 64 -17.29 -15.46 -2.86
N LEU A 65 -17.86 -16.38 -2.09
CA LEU A 65 -19.29 -16.72 -2.12
C LEU A 65 -20.13 -15.78 -1.25
N GLY A 66 -19.67 -15.47 -0.02
CA GLY A 66 -20.40 -14.65 0.96
C GLY A 66 -20.10 -13.15 0.86
N GLY A 67 -19.11 -12.77 0.07
CA GLY A 67 -18.64 -11.39 -0.02
C GLY A 67 -17.76 -10.97 1.17
N VAL A 68 -17.17 -9.79 1.04
CA VAL A 68 -16.40 -9.17 2.14
C VAL A 68 -17.35 -8.64 3.20
N PRO A 69 -17.14 -8.95 4.50
CA PRO A 69 -17.97 -8.38 5.57
C PRO A 69 -18.03 -6.84 5.49
N ARG A 70 -19.21 -6.25 5.66
CA ARG A 70 -19.41 -4.78 5.55
C ARG A 70 -18.35 -3.91 6.22
N PRO A 71 -17.90 -4.19 7.47
CA PRO A 71 -16.87 -3.37 8.12
C PRO A 71 -15.50 -3.43 7.44
N LEU A 72 -15.23 -4.47 6.61
CA LEU A 72 -13.99 -4.64 5.85
C LEU A 72 -14.11 -4.16 4.40
N HIS A 73 -15.25 -3.57 4.01
CA HIS A 73 -15.38 -2.95 2.69
C HIS A 73 -14.39 -1.80 2.53
N PRO A 74 -13.87 -1.56 1.30
CA PRO A 74 -12.85 -0.54 1.05
C PRO A 74 -13.29 0.86 1.48
N ARG A 75 -14.53 1.24 1.17
CA ARG A 75 -15.07 2.57 1.43
C ARG A 75 -15.25 2.86 2.93
N PRO A 76 -15.95 2.05 3.74
CA PRO A 76 -16.02 2.25 5.18
C PRO A 76 -14.66 2.26 5.88
N LEU A 77 -13.71 1.41 5.46
CA LEU A 77 -12.36 1.41 6.00
C LEU A 77 -11.62 2.72 5.69
N TYR A 78 -11.80 3.25 4.49
CA TYR A 78 -11.17 4.49 4.08
C TYR A 78 -11.80 5.70 4.78
N GLU A 79 -13.13 5.84 4.75
CA GLU A 79 -13.87 6.97 5.31
C GLU A 79 -13.69 7.09 6.83
N ARG A 80 -13.65 5.97 7.54
CA ARG A 80 -13.36 5.94 8.98
C ARG A 80 -11.88 6.12 9.33
N GLY A 81 -11.01 6.27 8.35
CA GLY A 81 -9.57 6.36 8.57
C GLY A 81 -8.93 5.08 9.10
N LEU A 82 -9.63 3.95 9.08
CA LEU A 82 -9.16 2.67 9.65
C LEU A 82 -8.33 1.82 8.69
N SER A 83 -8.16 2.27 7.46
CA SER A 83 -7.44 1.52 6.41
C SER A 83 -5.97 1.21 6.74
N TRP A 84 -5.39 1.84 7.75
CA TRP A 84 -4.03 1.59 8.21
C TRP A 84 -3.92 0.53 9.31
N LEU A 85 -5.03 0.21 10.01
CA LEU A 85 -5.04 -0.73 11.12
C LEU A 85 -4.44 -2.10 10.78
N PRO A 86 -4.79 -2.76 9.67
CA PRO A 86 -4.21 -4.05 9.31
C PRO A 86 -2.67 -4.01 9.22
N ALA A 87 -2.13 -2.95 8.63
CA ALA A 87 -0.68 -2.80 8.50
C ALA A 87 -0.01 -2.56 9.86
N VAL A 88 -0.59 -1.70 10.70
CA VAL A 88 -0.04 -1.39 12.03
C VAL A 88 -0.09 -2.60 12.94
N LEU A 89 -1.18 -3.35 12.97
CA LEU A 89 -1.27 -4.60 13.73
C LEU A 89 -0.17 -5.58 13.33
N GLY A 90 0.10 -5.71 12.03
CA GLY A 90 1.19 -6.54 11.56
C GLY A 90 2.56 -6.04 12.02
N VAL A 91 2.84 -4.76 11.85
CA VAL A 91 4.13 -4.16 12.25
C VAL A 91 4.35 -4.25 13.78
N THR A 92 3.35 -3.93 14.58
CA THR A 92 3.46 -4.03 16.06
C THR A 92 3.69 -5.46 16.52
N THR A 93 3.02 -6.44 15.88
CA THR A 93 3.25 -7.88 16.15
C THR A 93 4.69 -8.29 15.79
N ALA A 94 5.20 -7.84 14.63
CA ALA A 94 6.56 -8.12 14.21
C ALA A 94 7.59 -7.55 15.18
N VAL A 95 7.44 -6.28 15.56
CA VAL A 95 8.34 -5.59 16.50
C VAL A 95 8.29 -6.25 17.90
N ALA A 96 7.10 -6.57 18.39
CA ALA A 96 6.96 -7.23 19.69
C ALA A 96 7.62 -8.61 19.70
N GLY A 97 7.40 -9.44 18.68
CA GLY A 97 8.04 -10.75 18.56
C GLY A 97 9.56 -10.66 18.51
N ALA A 98 10.10 -9.75 17.70
CA ALA A 98 11.54 -9.52 17.60
C ALA A 98 12.15 -8.99 18.91
N ALA A 99 11.51 -8.04 19.57
CA ALA A 99 11.98 -7.48 20.84
C ALA A 99 12.01 -8.51 21.96
N LEU A 100 11.01 -9.39 22.04
CA LEU A 100 10.97 -10.48 23.02
C LEU A 100 12.04 -11.53 22.72
N ALA A 101 12.31 -11.85 21.46
CA ALA A 101 13.38 -12.77 21.09
C ALA A 101 14.76 -12.23 21.48
N ILE A 102 15.01 -10.92 21.30
CA ILE A 102 16.27 -10.27 21.71
C ILE A 102 16.45 -10.26 23.22
N ARG A 103 15.37 -10.18 24.00
CA ARG A 103 15.40 -10.20 25.49
C ARG A 103 15.58 -11.60 26.12
N GLY A 104 15.88 -12.62 25.31
CA GLY A 104 16.14 -13.98 25.77
C GLY A 104 14.92 -14.88 25.92
N GLY A 105 13.81 -14.52 25.29
CA GLY A 105 12.66 -15.39 25.15
C GLY A 105 12.93 -16.58 24.19
N PRO A 106 12.00 -17.54 24.08
CA PRO A 106 12.15 -18.72 23.22
C PRO A 106 12.22 -18.30 21.76
N THR A 107 13.43 -18.34 21.18
CA THR A 107 13.77 -17.71 19.89
C THR A 107 12.91 -18.24 18.74
N GLY A 108 12.69 -19.56 18.65
CA GLY A 108 11.93 -20.16 17.55
C GLY A 108 10.49 -19.65 17.44
N PRO A 109 9.64 -19.79 18.48
CA PRO A 109 8.28 -19.28 18.47
C PRO A 109 8.21 -17.76 18.25
N LEU A 110 9.11 -16.97 18.85
CA LEU A 110 9.11 -15.53 18.74
C LEU A 110 9.51 -15.03 17.34
N LEU A 111 10.42 -15.72 16.67
CA LEU A 111 10.74 -15.43 15.27
C LEU A 111 9.56 -15.76 14.34
N LEU A 112 8.78 -16.82 14.63
CA LEU A 112 7.54 -17.09 13.90
C LEU A 112 6.50 -16.00 14.10
N VAL A 113 6.34 -15.49 15.33
CA VAL A 113 5.47 -14.34 15.61
C VAL A 113 5.94 -13.09 14.85
N ALA A 114 7.26 -12.80 14.87
CA ALA A 114 7.82 -11.69 14.15
C ALA A 114 7.62 -11.81 12.63
N GLY A 115 7.88 -12.98 12.06
CA GLY A 115 7.67 -13.27 10.64
C GLY A 115 6.20 -13.16 10.22
N THR A 116 5.29 -13.70 11.03
CA THR A 116 3.83 -13.57 10.82
C THR A 116 3.42 -12.10 10.86
N GLY A 117 3.88 -11.37 11.85
CA GLY A 117 3.61 -9.93 11.97
C GLY A 117 4.12 -9.14 10.76
N ALA A 118 5.33 -9.45 10.26
CA ALA A 118 5.86 -8.83 9.05
C ALA A 118 4.98 -9.15 7.83
N GLY A 119 4.58 -10.41 7.64
CA GLY A 119 3.65 -10.82 6.59
C GLY A 119 2.32 -10.09 6.66
N LEU A 120 1.71 -10.01 7.85
CA LEU A 120 0.49 -9.24 8.09
C LEU A 120 0.67 -7.76 7.79
N GLY A 121 1.83 -7.18 8.14
CA GLY A 121 2.16 -5.78 7.84
C GLY A 121 2.18 -5.50 6.34
N VAL A 122 2.82 -6.37 5.57
CA VAL A 122 2.90 -6.26 4.09
C VAL A 122 1.50 -6.42 3.47
N VAL A 123 0.78 -7.49 3.80
CA VAL A 123 -0.56 -7.74 3.24
C VAL A 123 -1.53 -6.65 3.68
N GLY A 124 -1.47 -6.19 4.93
CA GLY A 124 -2.26 -5.07 5.42
C GLY A 124 -1.96 -3.76 4.69
N GLY A 125 -0.69 -3.52 4.33
CA GLY A 125 -0.29 -2.42 3.46
C GLY A 125 -0.92 -2.51 2.07
N LEU A 126 -0.93 -3.70 1.46
CA LEU A 126 -1.58 -3.95 0.17
C LEU A 126 -3.10 -3.77 0.25
N VAL A 127 -3.76 -4.27 1.31
CA VAL A 127 -5.18 -4.03 1.56
C VAL A 127 -5.48 -2.52 1.61
N ARG A 128 -4.66 -1.76 2.30
CA ARG A 128 -4.79 -0.30 2.35
C ARG A 128 -4.64 0.36 0.98
N LEU A 129 -3.66 -0.06 0.19
CA LEU A 129 -3.42 0.48 -1.15
C LEU A 129 -4.60 0.17 -2.08
N THR A 130 -5.09 -1.06 -2.08
CA THR A 130 -6.22 -1.46 -2.92
C THR A 130 -7.53 -0.81 -2.47
N ALA A 131 -7.77 -0.65 -1.17
CA ALA A 131 -8.93 0.07 -0.66
C ALA A 131 -8.92 1.54 -1.16
N ARG A 132 -7.78 2.22 -1.08
CA ARG A 132 -7.63 3.59 -1.60
C ARG A 132 -7.86 3.67 -3.09
N THR A 133 -7.32 2.72 -3.84
CA THR A 133 -7.51 2.65 -5.30
C THR A 133 -8.96 2.42 -5.67
N ALA A 134 -9.67 1.54 -4.95
CA ALA A 134 -11.09 1.30 -5.18
C ALA A 134 -11.93 2.57 -4.95
N VAL A 135 -11.67 3.29 -3.85
CA VAL A 135 -12.34 4.56 -3.56
C VAL A 135 -12.02 5.63 -4.61
N ALA A 136 -10.74 5.71 -5.03
CA ALA A 136 -10.33 6.67 -6.06
C ALA A 136 -11.04 6.41 -7.40
N ARG A 137 -11.09 5.15 -7.85
CA ARG A 137 -11.81 4.76 -9.07
C ARG A 137 -13.31 5.02 -8.97
N ALA A 138 -13.91 4.72 -7.83
CA ALA A 138 -15.33 5.00 -7.61
C ALA A 138 -15.63 6.51 -7.66
N ARG A 139 -14.75 7.37 -7.14
CA ARG A 139 -14.88 8.83 -7.25
C ARG A 139 -14.79 9.31 -8.68
N VAL A 140 -13.82 8.80 -9.45
CA VAL A 140 -13.70 9.14 -10.88
C VAL A 140 -14.93 8.68 -11.66
N ALA A 141 -15.42 7.46 -11.41
CA ALA A 141 -16.60 6.93 -12.11
C ALA A 141 -17.90 7.70 -11.77
N ALA A 142 -17.99 8.30 -10.58
CA ALA A 142 -19.15 9.08 -10.15
C ALA A 142 -19.09 10.56 -10.56
N GLY A 143 -17.89 11.08 -10.83
CA GLY A 143 -17.67 12.49 -11.16
C GLY A 143 -17.52 12.74 -12.66
N THR A 144 -17.62 14.01 -13.06
CA THR A 144 -17.28 14.42 -14.43
C THR A 144 -15.79 14.74 -14.50
N VAL A 145 -15.05 14.04 -15.35
CA VAL A 145 -13.63 14.33 -15.58
C VAL A 145 -13.50 15.66 -16.33
N ARG A 146 -12.81 16.61 -15.75
CA ARG A 146 -12.57 17.97 -16.28
C ARG A 146 -11.25 18.10 -17.00
N ALA A 147 -10.25 17.37 -16.49
CA ALA A 147 -8.94 17.29 -17.11
C ALA A 147 -8.30 15.92 -16.78
N GLU A 148 -7.57 15.43 -17.75
CA GLU A 148 -6.80 14.19 -17.63
C GLU A 148 -5.46 14.37 -18.31
N TRP A 149 -4.39 13.90 -17.67
CA TRP A 149 -3.05 13.89 -18.25
C TRP A 149 -2.20 12.79 -17.63
N ARG A 150 -1.09 12.49 -18.30
CA ARG A 150 -0.03 11.63 -17.77
C ARG A 150 1.21 12.46 -17.54
N ALA A 151 1.88 12.23 -16.44
CA ALA A 151 3.13 12.90 -16.16
C ALA A 151 3.98 12.08 -15.20
N ARG A 152 5.29 12.14 -15.38
CA ARG A 152 6.25 11.57 -14.44
C ARG A 152 6.47 12.52 -13.26
N PRO A 153 7.02 12.02 -12.14
CA PRO A 153 7.50 12.90 -11.08
C PRO A 153 8.49 13.93 -11.63
N ALA A 154 8.43 15.15 -11.13
CA ALA A 154 9.35 16.22 -11.52
C ALA A 154 10.82 15.78 -11.45
N PRO A 155 11.72 16.31 -12.31
CA PRO A 155 13.11 15.87 -12.43
C PRO A 155 13.87 15.82 -11.11
N GLY A 156 13.68 16.82 -10.23
CA GLY A 156 14.29 16.84 -8.90
C GLY A 156 13.84 15.66 -8.02
N ARG A 157 12.56 15.30 -8.07
CA ARG A 157 12.01 14.18 -7.31
C ARG A 157 12.46 12.84 -7.88
N ARG A 158 12.56 12.71 -9.20
CA ARG A 158 13.13 11.51 -9.84
C ARG A 158 14.55 11.26 -9.38
N ARG A 159 15.40 12.31 -9.40
CA ARG A 159 16.78 12.23 -8.91
C ARG A 159 16.84 11.78 -7.44
N ALA A 160 15.94 12.30 -6.60
CA ALA A 160 15.87 11.88 -5.19
C ALA A 160 15.51 10.38 -5.05
N TYR A 161 14.58 9.85 -5.84
CA TYR A 161 14.26 8.41 -5.84
C TYR A 161 15.44 7.55 -6.27
N TYR A 162 16.14 7.95 -7.34
CA TYR A 162 17.32 7.20 -7.81
C TYR A 162 18.49 7.29 -6.83
N ALA A 163 18.72 8.45 -6.22
CA ALA A 163 19.73 8.62 -5.19
C ALA A 163 19.40 7.76 -3.96
N ALA A 164 18.16 7.78 -3.48
CA ALA A 164 17.73 6.95 -2.37
C ALA A 164 17.88 5.45 -2.68
N ALA A 165 17.48 5.01 -3.89
CA ALA A 165 17.67 3.64 -4.33
C ALA A 165 19.16 3.26 -4.38
N GLY A 166 20.03 4.11 -4.91
CA GLY A 166 21.46 3.88 -4.98
C GLY A 166 22.11 3.77 -3.59
N VAL A 167 21.82 4.71 -2.68
CA VAL A 167 22.31 4.69 -1.30
C VAL A 167 21.83 3.43 -0.56
N THR A 168 20.55 3.08 -0.70
CA THR A 168 20.00 1.89 -0.05
C THR A 168 20.61 0.61 -0.62
N THR A 169 20.82 0.54 -1.95
CA THR A 169 21.50 -0.58 -2.61
C THR A 169 22.91 -0.75 -2.07
N LEU A 170 23.68 0.36 -2.02
CA LEU A 170 25.06 0.33 -1.52
C LEU A 170 25.10 -0.13 -0.06
N ALA A 171 24.24 0.40 0.79
CA ALA A 171 24.15 0.00 2.18
C ALA A 171 23.83 -1.50 2.33
N LEU A 172 22.89 -2.02 1.52
CA LEU A 172 22.55 -3.45 1.51
C LEU A 172 23.70 -4.32 1.03
N VAL A 173 24.43 -3.92 -0.03
CA VAL A 173 25.62 -4.64 -0.48
C VAL A 173 26.65 -4.75 0.64
N VAL A 174 26.95 -3.64 1.32
CA VAL A 174 27.89 -3.62 2.45
C VAL A 174 27.43 -4.58 3.55
N VAL A 175 26.15 -4.53 3.92
CA VAL A 175 25.59 -5.41 4.98
C VAL A 175 25.63 -6.88 4.56
N VAL A 176 25.25 -7.22 3.31
CA VAL A 176 25.30 -8.60 2.79
C VAL A 176 26.72 -9.15 2.81
N VAL A 177 27.67 -8.37 2.33
CA VAL A 177 29.09 -8.77 2.30
C VAL A 177 29.65 -8.93 3.72
N TRP A 178 29.34 -7.98 4.62
CA TRP A 178 29.83 -8.03 5.99
C TRP A 178 29.22 -9.19 6.81
N ARG A 179 27.90 -9.39 6.68
CA ARG A 179 27.17 -10.47 7.38
C ARG A 179 27.35 -11.84 6.73
N ARG A 180 27.78 -11.88 5.47
CA ARG A 180 27.82 -13.10 4.64
C ARG A 180 26.49 -13.87 4.62
N ASP A 181 25.38 -13.14 4.72
CA ASP A 181 24.02 -13.69 4.79
C ASP A 181 23.29 -13.42 3.46
N PRO A 182 23.16 -14.44 2.59
CA PRO A 182 22.50 -14.29 1.29
C PRO A 182 20.99 -14.05 1.41
N SER A 183 20.36 -14.30 2.57
CA SER A 183 18.92 -14.06 2.76
C SER A 183 18.56 -12.58 2.65
N LEU A 184 19.51 -11.68 2.95
CA LEU A 184 19.36 -10.24 2.83
C LEU A 184 19.21 -9.76 1.38
N VAL A 185 19.53 -10.60 0.39
CA VAL A 185 19.33 -10.29 -1.05
C VAL A 185 17.85 -10.01 -1.36
N ALA A 186 16.92 -10.61 -0.62
CA ALA A 186 15.49 -10.32 -0.77
C ALA A 186 15.14 -8.84 -0.56
N LEU A 187 15.94 -8.11 0.24
CA LEU A 187 15.73 -6.69 0.50
C LEU A 187 16.04 -5.78 -0.72
N PHE A 188 16.78 -6.29 -1.74
CA PHE A 188 17.00 -5.54 -2.97
C PHE A 188 15.70 -5.25 -3.73
N GLY A 189 14.65 -6.05 -3.53
CA GLY A 189 13.32 -5.75 -4.06
C GLY A 189 12.79 -4.38 -3.64
N ALA A 190 13.11 -3.91 -2.44
CA ALA A 190 12.72 -2.57 -1.97
C ALA A 190 13.46 -1.46 -2.74
N THR A 191 14.74 -1.65 -3.06
CA THR A 191 15.53 -0.66 -3.82
C THR A 191 15.07 -0.57 -5.28
N ILE A 192 14.75 -1.71 -5.89
CA ILE A 192 14.16 -1.76 -7.23
C ILE A 192 12.81 -1.04 -7.24
N SER A 193 11.99 -1.27 -6.22
CA SER A 193 10.70 -0.58 -6.08
C SER A 193 10.84 0.94 -5.94
N LEU A 194 11.85 1.42 -5.21
CA LEU A 194 12.17 2.85 -5.11
C LEU A 194 12.59 3.44 -6.45
N ALA A 195 13.47 2.76 -7.18
CA ALA A 195 13.90 3.20 -8.52
C ALA A 195 12.72 3.23 -9.49
N ALA A 196 11.87 2.20 -9.49
CA ALA A 196 10.69 2.12 -10.33
C ALA A 196 9.71 3.28 -10.08
N GLN A 197 9.57 3.77 -8.84
CA GLN A 197 8.73 4.94 -8.53
C GLN A 197 9.22 6.22 -9.22
N GLY A 198 10.52 6.36 -9.45
CA GLY A 198 11.09 7.49 -10.21
C GLY A 198 10.78 7.44 -11.70
N ALA A 199 10.63 6.24 -12.26
CA ALA A 199 10.35 6.01 -13.69
C ALA A 199 8.85 5.90 -14.01
N THR A 200 8.00 5.68 -13.01
CA THR A 200 6.57 5.42 -13.22
C THR A 200 5.84 6.68 -13.67
N GLU A 201 5.13 6.59 -14.77
CA GLU A 201 4.15 7.59 -15.19
C GLU A 201 2.90 7.50 -14.31
N TRP A 202 2.38 8.67 -13.97
CA TRP A 202 1.19 8.82 -13.16
C TRP A 202 0.05 9.30 -14.02
N ASP A 203 -1.06 8.57 -14.00
CA ASP A 203 -2.32 9.02 -14.55
C ASP A 203 -2.93 10.02 -13.55
N VAL A 204 -3.26 11.21 -14.02
CA VAL A 204 -3.86 12.26 -13.22
C VAL A 204 -5.22 12.60 -13.81
N GLN A 205 -6.24 12.62 -12.96
CA GLN A 205 -7.61 12.96 -13.33
C GLN A 205 -8.15 13.99 -12.34
N VAL A 206 -8.67 15.07 -12.87
CA VAL A 206 -9.35 16.12 -12.11
C VAL A 206 -10.84 15.99 -12.37
N THR A 207 -11.59 15.70 -11.34
CA THR A 207 -13.05 15.69 -11.38
C THR A 207 -13.63 16.95 -10.75
N ASP A 208 -14.96 17.11 -10.76
CA ASP A 208 -15.61 18.25 -10.12
C ASP A 208 -15.37 18.34 -8.63
N ASP A 209 -15.11 17.22 -7.96
CA ASP A 209 -15.05 17.09 -6.49
C ASP A 209 -13.74 16.49 -5.96
N ALA A 210 -12.80 16.12 -6.83
CA ALA A 210 -11.57 15.47 -6.39
C ALA A 210 -10.43 15.60 -7.40
N PHE A 211 -9.21 15.62 -6.88
CA PHE A 211 -7.98 15.40 -7.62
C PHE A 211 -7.53 13.96 -7.41
N VAL A 212 -7.51 13.16 -8.46
CA VAL A 212 -7.10 11.75 -8.41
C VAL A 212 -5.81 11.58 -9.17
N PHE A 213 -4.85 10.90 -8.58
CA PHE A 213 -3.59 10.59 -9.23
C PHE A 213 -3.10 9.20 -8.83
N GLY A 214 -2.43 8.54 -9.74
CA GLY A 214 -1.92 7.19 -9.49
C GLY A 214 -1.30 6.56 -10.71
N ASN A 215 -1.15 5.25 -10.65
CA ASN A 215 -0.76 4.42 -11.77
C ASN A 215 -1.76 3.25 -11.90
N PRO A 216 -1.65 2.38 -12.91
CA PRO A 216 -2.57 1.24 -13.06
C PRO A 216 -2.72 0.35 -11.81
N GLY A 217 -1.68 0.30 -10.93
CA GLY A 217 -1.68 -0.52 -9.72
C GLY A 217 -2.29 0.17 -8.50
N PHE A 218 -2.21 1.48 -8.41
CA PHE A 218 -2.78 2.23 -7.29
C PHE A 218 -3.17 3.66 -7.66
N ALA A 219 -4.24 4.14 -7.05
CA ALA A 219 -4.69 5.52 -7.19
C ALA A 219 -4.94 6.15 -5.82
N ARG A 220 -4.84 7.46 -5.76
CA ARG A 220 -5.06 8.27 -4.55
C ARG A 220 -5.95 9.45 -4.86
N VAL A 221 -6.84 9.74 -3.93
CA VAL A 221 -7.68 10.94 -3.95
C VAL A 221 -7.01 12.03 -3.09
N VAL A 222 -7.00 13.23 -3.60
CA VAL A 222 -6.76 14.45 -2.83
C VAL A 222 -8.06 15.25 -2.87
N GLU A 223 -8.64 15.44 -1.71
CA GLU A 223 -9.85 16.22 -1.54
C GLU A 223 -9.54 17.71 -1.77
N PRO A 224 -10.48 18.51 -2.33
CA PRO A 224 -10.27 19.92 -2.63
C PRO A 224 -9.75 20.72 -1.44
N GLU A 225 -10.30 20.46 -0.24
CA GLU A 225 -9.94 21.17 1.00
C GLU A 225 -8.47 20.95 1.38
N ARG A 226 -7.82 19.95 0.81
CA ARG A 226 -6.41 19.62 1.05
C ARG A 226 -5.47 20.23 0.02
N ILE A 227 -5.99 20.87 -1.01
CA ILE A 227 -5.21 21.59 -2.00
C ILE A 227 -5.00 23.01 -1.45
N ALA A 228 -3.74 23.45 -1.39
CA ALA A 228 -3.38 24.79 -0.93
C ALA A 228 -3.06 25.73 -2.09
N GLY A 229 -2.79 25.18 -3.25
CA GLY A 229 -2.50 25.92 -4.47
C GLY A 229 -1.87 25.07 -5.54
N VAL A 230 -1.87 25.60 -6.76
CA VAL A 230 -1.18 25.03 -7.92
C VAL A 230 -0.31 26.07 -8.56
N LYS A 231 0.90 25.68 -8.94
CA LYS A 231 1.89 26.56 -9.60
C LYS A 231 2.61 25.77 -10.68
N CYS A 232 2.87 26.44 -11.79
CA CYS A 232 3.81 25.94 -12.79
C CYS A 232 5.07 26.81 -12.71
N ASP A 233 6.20 26.16 -12.43
CA ASP A 233 7.50 26.82 -12.32
C ASP A 233 8.48 26.11 -13.27
N GLY A 234 8.77 26.75 -14.41
CA GLY A 234 9.52 26.14 -15.50
C GLY A 234 8.92 24.79 -15.91
N ASP A 235 9.72 23.72 -15.85
CA ASP A 235 9.35 22.37 -16.25
C ASP A 235 8.60 21.57 -15.15
N THR A 236 8.11 22.26 -14.10
CA THR A 236 7.49 21.58 -12.97
C THR A 236 6.09 22.11 -12.66
N LEU A 237 5.08 21.25 -12.80
CA LEU A 237 3.75 21.49 -12.25
C LEU A 237 3.73 21.04 -10.79
N ARG A 238 3.55 22.00 -9.87
CA ARG A 238 3.53 21.77 -8.44
C ARG A 238 2.14 22.03 -7.87
N ILE A 239 1.63 21.05 -7.11
CA ILE A 239 0.37 21.13 -6.38
C ILE A 239 0.71 21.10 -4.89
N ASP A 240 0.54 22.23 -4.24
CA ASP A 240 0.77 22.38 -2.81
C ASP A 240 -0.41 21.83 -2.03
N ARG A 241 -0.14 21.15 -0.92
CA ARG A 241 -1.16 20.51 -0.08
C ARG A 241 -1.14 21.12 1.31
N ARG A 242 -2.32 21.33 1.87
CA ARG A 242 -2.47 21.86 3.24
C ARG A 242 -1.92 20.88 4.29
N GLY A 243 -1.36 21.42 5.35
CA GLY A 243 -0.76 20.68 6.47
C GLY A 243 0.66 20.17 6.18
N LEU A 244 1.12 19.21 6.97
CA LEU A 244 2.50 18.66 6.89
C LEU A 244 2.71 17.68 5.72
N ARG A 245 1.92 17.77 4.67
CA ARG A 245 2.02 16.87 3.53
C ARG A 245 2.93 17.45 2.45
N PRO A 246 3.86 16.66 1.91
CA PRO A 246 4.70 17.15 0.82
C PRO A 246 3.86 17.48 -0.41
N SER A 247 4.23 18.55 -1.13
CA SER A 247 3.61 18.91 -2.40
C SER A 247 3.76 17.79 -3.43
N LEU A 248 2.82 17.70 -4.36
CA LEU A 248 2.94 16.85 -5.54
C LEU A 248 3.65 17.66 -6.62
N SER A 249 4.63 17.04 -7.29
CA SER A 249 5.39 17.71 -8.34
C SER A 249 5.51 16.79 -9.54
N PHE A 250 5.04 17.27 -10.69
CA PHE A 250 4.99 16.56 -11.96
C PHE A 250 5.89 17.25 -12.98
N ASP A 251 6.41 16.48 -13.92
CA ASP A 251 7.14 17.00 -15.06
C ASP A 251 6.16 17.69 -16.02
N ALA A 252 6.28 18.99 -16.17
CA ALA A 252 5.36 19.75 -17.00
C ALA A 252 5.56 19.48 -18.50
N SER A 253 6.74 19.01 -18.91
CA SER A 253 7.02 18.65 -20.30
C SER A 253 6.25 17.41 -20.78
N ASP A 254 5.75 16.59 -19.85
CA ASP A 254 4.91 15.43 -20.16
C ASP A 254 3.43 15.82 -20.34
N ILE A 255 3.04 17.07 -20.01
CA ILE A 255 1.64 17.53 -20.00
C ILE A 255 1.35 18.33 -21.28
N GLU A 256 0.47 17.84 -22.14
CA GLU A 256 0.15 18.48 -23.41
C GLU A 256 -0.37 19.92 -23.25
N ASN A 257 -1.18 20.16 -22.22
CA ASN A 257 -1.76 21.49 -21.94
C ASN A 257 -1.68 21.82 -20.46
N VAL A 258 -0.53 22.38 -20.07
CA VAL A 258 -0.23 22.74 -18.67
C VAL A 258 -1.20 23.81 -18.15
N GLU A 259 -1.59 24.76 -18.99
CA GLU A 259 -2.51 25.85 -18.60
C GLU A 259 -3.89 25.28 -18.25
N ALA A 260 -4.40 24.36 -19.06
CA ALA A 260 -5.66 23.69 -18.79
C ALA A 260 -5.59 22.84 -17.51
N ALA A 261 -4.47 22.17 -17.27
CA ALA A 261 -4.24 21.40 -16.05
C ALA A 261 -4.22 22.31 -14.80
N VAL A 262 -3.49 23.43 -14.85
CA VAL A 262 -3.48 24.44 -13.80
C VAL A 262 -4.88 25.00 -13.55
N ALA A 263 -5.60 25.39 -14.60
CA ALA A 263 -6.95 25.93 -14.48
C ALA A 263 -7.93 24.92 -13.87
N ALA A 264 -7.81 23.64 -14.23
CA ALA A 264 -8.66 22.57 -13.67
C ALA A 264 -8.42 22.37 -12.16
N VAL A 265 -7.15 22.36 -11.73
CA VAL A 265 -6.80 22.20 -10.30
C VAL A 265 -7.16 23.46 -9.50
N SER A 266 -6.94 24.67 -10.05
CA SER A 266 -7.28 25.93 -9.37
C SER A 266 -8.78 26.05 -9.08
N ARG A 267 -9.65 25.47 -9.92
CA ARG A 267 -11.10 25.44 -9.66
C ARG A 267 -11.47 24.58 -8.44
N LEU A 268 -10.66 23.59 -8.11
CA LEU A 268 -10.85 22.79 -6.90
C LEU A 268 -10.46 23.58 -5.64
N GLU A 269 -9.47 24.47 -5.73
CA GLU A 269 -8.99 25.29 -4.60
C GLU A 269 -10.04 26.29 -4.10
N THR A 270 -10.89 26.80 -5.01
CA THR A 270 -11.88 27.85 -4.73
C THR A 270 -13.19 27.33 -4.14
N ARG A 271 -13.32 26.03 -3.93
CA ARG A 271 -14.47 25.41 -3.30
C ARG A 271 -14.19 25.06 -1.83
#